data_eb8c5f460b39c86a2bc5c5a2c2f66aed
#
_entry.id   eb8c5f460b39c86a2bc5c5a2c2f66aed
#
_cell.length_a   1.000
_cell.length_b   1.000
_cell.length_c   1.000
_cell.angle_alpha   90.00
_cell.angle_beta   90.00
_cell.angle_gamma   90.00
#
_symmetry.space_group_name_H-M   'P 1'
#
loop_
_entity.id
_entity.type
_entity.pdbx_description
1 polymer ?
#
loop_
_entity_poly.entity_id
_entity_poly.type
_entity_poly.pdbx_seq_one_letter_code
_entity_poly.pdbx_strand_id
1 'polypeptide(L)'
;MKPLRHVLLCLALALTACSTVSISNQWKDPSWSGPPASNVLVVGITKSDTTRRIFEDTFVQQLQAAGVSAEQSYTQIPAGDTSAKLGDVVKSSGAQVILATRVQRIEQKTSVTPSGPGWGGFYGWYGGAWASTPDVTQYDEVTLETTVWDARTQRVVWTVTTTGIGTSNIPKAVQDLAATLIPKLKSDGVIR
;
A
#
# COMPACT_ATOMS: atom_id res chain seq x y z
N MET A 1 36.51 -25.25 6.89
CA MET A 1 35.92 -23.92 7.15
C MET A 1 35.02 -23.40 6.00
N LYS A 2 34.59 -24.24 5.04
CA LYS A 2 33.69 -23.86 3.92
C LYS A 2 32.16 -24.00 4.18
N PRO A 3 31.64 -24.86 5.09
CA PRO A 3 30.19 -25.02 5.24
C PRO A 3 29.52 -23.87 6.00
N LEU A 4 30.23 -23.15 6.87
CA LEU A 4 29.65 -22.08 7.68
C LEU A 4 29.24 -20.85 6.87
N ARG A 5 29.91 -20.59 5.74
CA ARG A 5 29.63 -19.46 4.82
C ARG A 5 28.34 -19.63 4.04
N HIS A 6 27.95 -20.87 3.73
CA HIS A 6 26.71 -21.19 3.00
C HIS A 6 25.47 -21.16 3.92
N VAL A 7 25.63 -21.50 5.20
CA VAL A 7 24.56 -21.43 6.21
C VAL A 7 24.21 -19.96 6.52
N LEU A 8 25.21 -19.06 6.56
CA LEU A 8 24.95 -17.63 6.76
C LEU A 8 24.22 -16.99 5.56
N LEU A 9 24.46 -17.46 4.34
CA LEU A 9 23.83 -16.95 3.13
C LEU A 9 22.36 -17.36 3.02
N CYS A 10 22.00 -18.54 3.52
CA CYS A 10 20.60 -19.03 3.54
C CYS A 10 19.73 -18.37 4.61
N LEU A 11 20.33 -17.87 5.69
CA LEU A 11 19.57 -17.23 6.79
C LEU A 11 19.15 -15.79 6.46
N ALA A 12 19.76 -15.17 5.45
CA ALA A 12 19.45 -13.80 5.02
C ALA A 12 18.18 -13.68 4.14
N LEU A 13 17.60 -14.80 3.68
CA LEU A 13 16.43 -14.78 2.75
C LEU A 13 15.06 -14.91 3.44
N ALA A 14 14.97 -15.00 4.75
CA ALA A 14 13.73 -15.34 5.44
C ALA A 14 13.01 -14.15 6.12
N LEU A 15 13.33 -12.90 5.75
CA LEU A 15 12.54 -11.73 6.19
C LEU A 15 11.39 -11.46 5.21
N THR A 16 10.45 -12.41 5.12
CA THR A 16 9.13 -12.10 4.55
C THR A 16 8.41 -11.18 5.52
N ALA A 17 8.49 -9.87 5.27
CA ALA A 17 7.66 -8.90 5.97
C ALA A 17 6.19 -9.28 5.74
N CYS A 18 5.47 -9.67 6.80
CA CYS A 18 4.02 -9.84 6.75
C CYS A 18 3.42 -8.45 6.46
N SER A 19 3.12 -8.16 5.20
CA SER A 19 2.36 -6.97 4.83
C SER A 19 0.91 -7.17 5.24
N THR A 20 0.35 -6.19 5.96
CA THR A 20 -1.08 -6.16 6.31
C THR A 20 -1.95 -5.67 5.14
N VAL A 21 -1.32 -5.35 4.00
CA VAL A 21 -1.96 -4.84 2.79
C VAL A 21 -2.00 -5.94 1.73
N SER A 22 -3.18 -6.18 1.16
CA SER A 22 -3.40 -7.13 0.07
C SER A 22 -3.91 -6.42 -1.19
N ILE A 23 -3.48 -6.91 -2.37
CA ILE A 23 -3.99 -6.45 -3.66
C ILE A 23 -5.27 -7.23 -3.98
N SER A 24 -6.40 -6.52 -4.14
CA SER A 24 -7.70 -7.12 -4.47
C SER A 24 -7.96 -7.13 -5.97
N ASN A 25 -7.61 -6.04 -6.67
CA ASN A 25 -7.78 -5.90 -8.12
C ASN A 25 -6.61 -5.14 -8.70
N GLN A 26 -6.31 -5.45 -9.97
CA GLN A 26 -5.24 -4.77 -10.69
C GLN A 26 -5.57 -4.70 -12.17
N TRP A 27 -5.16 -3.60 -12.81
CA TRP A 27 -5.21 -3.43 -14.25
C TRP A 27 -4.00 -2.65 -14.74
N LYS A 28 -3.49 -3.02 -15.91
CA LYS A 28 -2.46 -2.30 -16.65
C LYS A 28 -2.95 -2.10 -18.08
N ASP A 29 -2.74 -0.91 -18.63
CA ASP A 29 -3.08 -0.63 -20.03
C ASP A 29 -2.24 -1.50 -20.97
N PRO A 30 -2.85 -2.43 -21.71
CA PRO A 30 -2.13 -3.31 -22.63
C PRO A 30 -1.51 -2.55 -23.81
N SER A 31 -2.01 -1.35 -24.11
CA SER A 31 -1.50 -0.49 -25.18
C SER A 31 -0.34 0.40 -24.73
N TRP A 32 -0.07 0.48 -23.43
CA TRP A 32 1.04 1.28 -22.92
C TRP A 32 2.38 0.57 -23.12
N SER A 33 3.19 1.11 -24.02
CA SER A 33 4.53 0.60 -24.39
C SER A 33 5.64 1.57 -24.01
N GLY A 34 5.36 2.54 -23.13
CA GLY A 34 6.36 3.49 -22.65
C GLY A 34 7.50 2.79 -21.88
N PRO A 35 8.70 3.38 -21.87
CA PRO A 35 9.79 2.87 -21.03
C PRO A 35 9.38 3.00 -19.55
N PRO A 36 9.88 2.11 -18.65
CA PRO A 36 9.65 2.24 -17.22
C PRO A 36 10.08 3.62 -16.73
N ALA A 37 9.18 4.29 -16.02
CA ALA A 37 9.40 5.65 -15.55
C ALA A 37 10.55 5.73 -14.55
N SER A 38 11.36 6.78 -14.67
CA SER A 38 12.46 7.09 -13.76
C SER A 38 12.18 8.32 -12.88
N ASN A 39 11.09 9.05 -13.15
CA ASN A 39 10.67 10.21 -12.37
C ASN A 39 9.16 10.17 -12.14
N VAL A 40 8.75 10.21 -10.87
CA VAL A 40 7.38 10.02 -10.39
C VAL A 40 6.95 11.23 -9.55
N LEU A 41 5.79 11.82 -9.86
CA LEU A 41 5.11 12.76 -8.96
C LEU A 41 4.13 11.97 -8.08
N VAL A 42 4.28 12.06 -6.77
CA VAL A 42 3.40 11.37 -5.81
C VAL A 42 2.31 12.33 -5.32
N VAL A 43 1.06 11.88 -5.38
CA VAL A 43 -0.14 12.66 -5.03
C VAL A 43 -1.02 11.87 -4.06
N GLY A 44 -1.17 12.37 -2.85
CA GLY A 44 -2.09 11.84 -1.84
C GLY A 44 -3.44 12.58 -1.87
N ILE A 45 -4.53 11.90 -2.21
CA ILE A 45 -5.88 12.49 -2.25
C ILE A 45 -6.59 12.19 -0.94
N THR A 46 -6.51 13.12 0.02
CA THR A 46 -7.13 13.03 1.34
C THR A 46 -7.47 14.42 1.87
N LYS A 47 -8.47 14.49 2.77
CA LYS A 47 -8.85 15.73 3.46
C LYS A 47 -7.87 16.14 4.57
N SER A 48 -7.08 15.20 5.07
CA SER A 48 -6.09 15.44 6.12
C SER A 48 -4.74 15.82 5.52
N ASP A 49 -4.31 17.06 5.71
CA ASP A 49 -2.98 17.51 5.24
C ASP A 49 -1.84 16.69 5.87
N THR A 50 -1.95 16.37 7.16
CA THR A 50 -0.98 15.51 7.84
C THR A 50 -0.88 14.13 7.19
N THR A 51 -2.02 13.47 6.91
CA THR A 51 -2.04 12.16 6.26
C THR A 51 -1.47 12.23 4.84
N ARG A 52 -1.77 13.30 4.11
CA ARG A 52 -1.22 13.56 2.78
C ARG A 52 0.31 13.63 2.81
N ARG A 53 0.87 14.43 3.72
CA ARG A 53 2.33 14.57 3.88
C ARG A 53 2.99 13.24 4.24
N ILE A 54 2.46 12.52 5.23
CA ILE A 54 2.96 11.21 5.61
C ILE A 54 2.97 10.25 4.40
N PHE A 55 1.89 10.24 3.63
CA PHE A 55 1.78 9.40 2.44
C PHE A 55 2.83 9.77 1.39
N GLU A 56 2.86 11.03 0.96
CA GLU A 56 3.74 11.47 -0.12
C GLU A 56 5.21 11.35 0.27
N ASP A 57 5.60 11.73 1.51
CA ASP A 57 6.98 11.59 2.00
C ASP A 57 7.43 10.13 2.06
N THR A 58 6.57 9.23 2.58
CA THR A 58 6.91 7.82 2.68
C THR A 58 7.10 7.19 1.30
N PHE A 59 6.19 7.46 0.36
CA PHE A 59 6.30 6.94 -1.00
C PHE A 59 7.53 7.48 -1.72
N VAL A 60 7.80 8.79 -1.62
CA VAL A 60 8.98 9.41 -2.22
C VAL A 60 10.25 8.78 -1.67
N GLN A 61 10.36 8.66 -0.34
CA GLN A 61 11.53 8.02 0.29
C GLN A 61 11.75 6.59 -0.21
N GLN A 62 10.69 5.78 -0.29
CA GLN A 62 10.81 4.39 -0.73
C GLN A 62 11.06 4.25 -2.23
N LEU A 63 10.49 5.12 -3.08
CA LEU A 63 10.79 5.17 -4.51
C LEU A 63 12.25 5.54 -4.74
N GLN A 64 12.77 6.55 -4.03
CA GLN A 64 14.17 6.95 -4.12
C GLN A 64 15.11 5.84 -3.64
N ALA A 65 14.78 5.14 -2.55
CA ALA A 65 15.52 3.97 -2.09
C ALA A 65 15.51 2.83 -3.11
N ALA A 66 14.45 2.74 -3.94
CA ALA A 66 14.34 1.79 -5.03
C ALA A 66 15.02 2.28 -6.34
N GLY A 67 15.71 3.43 -6.35
CA GLY A 67 16.42 3.98 -7.50
C GLY A 67 15.54 4.75 -8.49
N VAL A 68 14.35 5.17 -8.08
CA VAL A 68 13.41 5.98 -8.88
C VAL A 68 13.37 7.39 -8.32
N SER A 69 13.58 8.42 -9.16
CA SER A 69 13.38 9.80 -8.76
C SER A 69 11.91 10.06 -8.45
N ALA A 70 11.63 10.75 -7.35
CA ALA A 70 10.26 11.05 -6.97
C ALA A 70 10.16 12.37 -6.22
N GLU A 71 9.02 13.06 -6.37
CA GLU A 71 8.72 14.33 -5.71
C GLU A 71 7.32 14.31 -5.10
N GLN A 72 7.16 15.05 -3.99
CA GLN A 72 5.87 15.25 -3.34
C GLN A 72 5.08 16.36 -4.02
N SER A 73 3.79 16.14 -4.25
CA SER A 73 2.92 17.17 -4.82
C SER A 73 2.59 18.30 -3.83
N TYR A 74 2.52 18.00 -2.53
CA TYR A 74 2.11 18.95 -1.50
C TYR A 74 3.08 20.14 -1.35
N THR A 75 4.33 20.01 -1.78
CA THR A 75 5.32 21.07 -1.73
C THR A 75 4.97 22.24 -2.65
N GLN A 76 4.18 21.99 -3.69
CA GLN A 76 3.79 22.97 -4.69
C GLN A 76 2.27 23.19 -4.78
N ILE A 77 1.46 22.22 -4.31
CA ILE A 77 0.00 22.27 -4.35
C ILE A 77 -0.55 22.26 -2.93
N PRO A 78 -1.09 23.37 -2.41
CA PRO A 78 -1.77 23.41 -1.11
C PRO A 78 -2.95 22.43 -1.05
N ALA A 79 -3.29 21.97 0.17
CA ALA A 79 -4.46 21.13 0.38
C ALA A 79 -5.74 21.85 -0.07
N GLY A 80 -6.60 21.12 -0.83
CA GLY A 80 -7.87 21.65 -1.34
C GLY A 80 -7.75 22.50 -2.59
N ASP A 81 -6.55 22.72 -3.13
CA ASP A 81 -6.38 23.40 -4.41
C ASP A 81 -6.75 22.49 -5.59
N THR A 82 -7.44 23.03 -6.55
CA THR A 82 -8.02 22.28 -7.65
C THR A 82 -7.10 22.19 -8.87
N SER A 83 -7.53 21.43 -9.86
CA SER A 83 -6.82 20.93 -11.03
C SER A 83 -5.95 21.93 -11.82
N ALA A 84 -6.18 23.24 -11.73
CA ALA A 84 -5.44 24.23 -12.54
C ALA A 84 -3.93 24.24 -12.24
N LYS A 85 -3.54 24.10 -10.96
CA LYS A 85 -2.14 24.09 -10.57
C LYS A 85 -1.46 22.75 -10.77
N LEU A 86 -2.20 21.62 -10.70
CA LEU A 86 -1.65 20.30 -10.89
C LEU A 86 -0.95 20.13 -12.24
N GLY A 87 -1.54 20.64 -13.30
CA GLY A 87 -0.95 20.58 -14.64
C GLY A 87 0.39 21.32 -14.75
N ASP A 88 0.53 22.46 -14.07
CA ASP A 88 1.78 23.23 -14.06
C ASP A 88 2.84 22.55 -13.21
N VAL A 89 2.44 21.97 -12.07
CA VAL A 89 3.35 21.20 -11.20
C VAL A 89 3.85 19.93 -11.90
N VAL A 90 2.98 19.21 -12.61
CA VAL A 90 3.39 18.05 -13.41
C VAL A 90 4.43 18.45 -14.47
N LYS A 91 4.24 19.58 -15.13
CA LYS A 91 5.21 20.08 -16.14
C LYS A 91 6.53 20.52 -15.50
N SER A 92 6.48 21.24 -14.37
CA SER A 92 7.68 21.77 -13.70
C SER A 92 8.51 20.68 -13.01
N SER A 93 7.87 19.61 -12.48
CA SER A 93 8.55 18.49 -11.86
C SER A 93 9.29 17.59 -12.87
N GLY A 94 8.96 17.68 -14.15
CA GLY A 94 9.49 16.77 -15.18
C GLY A 94 9.07 15.31 -14.94
N ALA A 95 8.00 15.08 -14.19
CA ALA A 95 7.50 13.74 -13.93
C ALA A 95 7.05 13.05 -15.21
N GLN A 96 7.43 11.79 -15.36
CA GLN A 96 7.01 10.94 -16.47
C GLN A 96 5.67 10.29 -16.18
N VAL A 97 5.43 9.97 -14.90
CA VAL A 97 4.17 9.43 -14.40
C VAL A 97 3.75 10.10 -13.10
N ILE A 98 2.44 10.10 -12.87
CA ILE A 98 1.83 10.58 -11.64
C ILE A 98 1.25 9.37 -10.92
N LEU A 99 1.70 9.11 -9.68
CA LEU A 99 1.15 8.10 -8.79
C LEU A 99 0.17 8.79 -7.84
N ALA A 100 -1.11 8.50 -7.99
CA ALA A 100 -2.17 9.07 -7.17
C ALA A 100 -2.86 7.98 -6.35
N THR A 101 -3.03 8.21 -5.04
CA THR A 101 -3.76 7.29 -4.15
C THR A 101 -4.89 8.01 -3.45
N ARG A 102 -6.06 7.36 -3.40
CA ARG A 102 -7.22 7.84 -2.65
C ARG A 102 -7.85 6.73 -1.81
N VAL A 103 -8.49 7.11 -0.72
CA VAL A 103 -9.39 6.22 0.02
C VAL A 103 -10.65 6.02 -0.81
N GLN A 104 -10.95 4.77 -1.16
CA GLN A 104 -12.17 4.41 -1.88
C GLN A 104 -13.31 4.11 -0.89
N ARG A 105 -12.99 3.38 0.19
CA ARG A 105 -13.97 2.93 1.17
C ARG A 105 -13.32 2.62 2.52
N ILE A 106 -14.08 2.81 3.60
CA ILE A 106 -13.75 2.33 4.94
C ILE A 106 -14.97 1.54 5.43
N GLU A 107 -14.77 0.27 5.80
CA GLU A 107 -15.82 -0.62 6.30
C GLU A 107 -15.43 -1.18 7.65
N GLN A 108 -16.36 -1.12 8.61
CA GLN A 108 -16.18 -1.79 9.88
C GLN A 108 -16.48 -3.29 9.72
N LYS A 109 -15.50 -4.12 10.04
CA LYS A 109 -15.60 -5.59 10.01
C LYS A 109 -15.62 -6.13 11.44
N THR A 110 -16.33 -7.22 11.60
CA THR A 110 -16.37 -7.95 12.87
C THR A 110 -15.79 -9.33 12.64
N SER A 111 -14.74 -9.67 13.36
CA SER A 111 -14.18 -11.01 13.42
C SER A 111 -14.69 -11.71 14.70
N VAL A 112 -15.29 -12.87 14.52
CA VAL A 112 -15.72 -13.72 15.62
C VAL A 112 -14.84 -14.97 15.60
N THR A 113 -13.97 -15.11 16.59
CA THR A 113 -13.17 -16.34 16.75
C THR A 113 -13.96 -17.28 17.65
N PRO A 114 -14.47 -18.41 17.12
CA PRO A 114 -15.16 -19.39 17.96
C PRO A 114 -14.15 -20.01 18.92
N SER A 115 -14.31 -19.83 20.19
CA SER A 115 -13.62 -20.64 21.19
C SER A 115 -14.34 -22.00 21.23
N GLY A 116 -13.74 -23.02 20.59
CA GLY A 116 -14.30 -24.36 20.60
C GLY A 116 -14.21 -25.01 21.98
N PRO A 117 -15.22 -25.76 22.40
CA PRO A 117 -15.11 -26.57 23.61
C PRO A 117 -13.98 -27.60 23.46
N GLY A 118 -13.18 -27.76 24.49
CA GLY A 118 -12.04 -28.68 24.49
C GLY A 118 -12.44 -30.14 24.24
N TRP A 119 -11.53 -30.92 23.67
CA TRP A 119 -11.69 -32.35 23.43
C TRP A 119 -11.60 -33.08 24.79
N GLY A 120 -12.58 -33.90 25.13
CA GLY A 120 -12.58 -34.63 26.41
C GLY A 120 -13.92 -35.27 26.74
N GLY A 121 -14.75 -35.63 25.72
CA GLY A 121 -16.07 -36.21 25.90
C GLY A 121 -17.11 -35.18 26.35
N PHE A 122 -18.33 -35.65 26.66
CA PHE A 122 -19.45 -34.75 26.97
C PHE A 122 -19.16 -33.78 28.11
N TYR A 123 -18.54 -34.20 29.19
CA TYR A 123 -18.29 -33.36 30.35
C TYR A 123 -17.23 -32.28 30.08
N GLY A 124 -16.19 -32.61 29.32
CA GLY A 124 -15.18 -31.64 28.88
C GLY A 124 -15.78 -30.62 27.90
N TRP A 125 -16.59 -31.08 26.94
CA TRP A 125 -17.33 -30.22 26.03
C TRP A 125 -18.29 -29.29 26.77
N TYR A 126 -19.07 -29.82 27.72
CA TYR A 126 -20.05 -29.05 28.49
C TYR A 126 -19.40 -27.97 29.35
N GLY A 127 -18.33 -28.33 30.06
CA GLY A 127 -17.56 -27.36 30.86
C GLY A 127 -16.90 -26.29 29.98
N GLY A 128 -16.31 -26.68 28.86
CA GLY A 128 -15.74 -25.78 27.88
C GLY A 128 -16.75 -24.85 27.22
N ALA A 129 -17.95 -25.34 26.90
CA ALA A 129 -19.00 -24.56 26.28
C ALA A 129 -19.52 -23.42 27.19
N TRP A 130 -19.53 -23.62 28.49
CA TRP A 130 -19.88 -22.56 29.45
C TRP A 130 -18.73 -21.56 29.67
N ALA A 131 -17.49 -21.99 29.54
CA ALA A 131 -16.32 -21.13 29.73
C ALA A 131 -15.90 -20.37 28.47
N SER A 132 -16.35 -20.81 27.29
CA SER A 132 -15.97 -20.21 26.00
C SER A 132 -16.90 -19.06 25.64
N THR A 133 -16.48 -17.85 25.88
CA THR A 133 -17.08 -16.67 25.26
C THR A 133 -16.40 -16.42 23.90
N PRO A 134 -17.16 -16.23 22.79
CA PRO A 134 -16.56 -15.86 21.52
C PRO A 134 -15.76 -14.57 21.67
N ASP A 135 -14.51 -14.57 21.17
CA ASP A 135 -13.75 -13.32 21.05
C ASP A 135 -14.28 -12.56 19.83
N VAL A 136 -14.87 -11.40 20.09
CA VAL A 136 -15.46 -10.52 19.07
C VAL A 136 -14.55 -9.30 18.92
N THR A 137 -13.77 -9.28 17.86
CA THR A 137 -12.89 -8.15 17.53
C THR A 137 -13.49 -7.35 16.39
N GLN A 138 -13.64 -6.05 16.60
CA GLN A 138 -14.02 -5.10 15.55
C GLN A 138 -12.77 -4.38 15.02
N TYR A 139 -12.68 -4.26 13.69
CA TYR A 139 -11.63 -3.51 13.03
C TYR A 139 -12.15 -2.82 11.78
N ASP A 140 -11.52 -1.73 11.40
CA ASP A 140 -11.82 -1.06 10.14
C ASP A 140 -11.01 -1.70 9.01
N GLU A 141 -11.67 -2.02 7.90
CA GLU A 141 -11.03 -2.39 6.64
C GLU A 141 -11.00 -1.17 5.73
N VAL A 142 -9.80 -0.77 5.32
CA VAL A 142 -9.60 0.38 4.43
C VAL A 142 -9.30 -0.12 3.03
N THR A 143 -10.12 0.31 2.08
CA THR A 143 -9.89 0.08 0.64
C THR A 143 -9.29 1.33 0.03
N LEU A 144 -8.11 1.18 -0.59
CA LEU A 144 -7.42 2.24 -1.30
C LEU A 144 -7.39 1.93 -2.80
N GLU A 145 -7.51 2.96 -3.61
CA GLU A 145 -7.26 2.90 -5.04
C GLU A 145 -6.00 3.71 -5.35
N THR A 146 -5.03 3.07 -5.97
CA THR A 146 -3.81 3.71 -6.48
C THR A 146 -3.81 3.62 -8.00
N THR A 147 -3.69 4.78 -8.66
CA THR A 147 -3.61 4.90 -10.11
C THR A 147 -2.29 5.52 -10.52
N VAL A 148 -1.72 5.04 -11.62
CA VAL A 148 -0.57 5.67 -12.28
C VAL A 148 -1.02 6.22 -13.61
N TRP A 149 -0.72 7.48 -13.84
CA TRP A 149 -1.06 8.23 -15.04
C TRP A 149 0.22 8.56 -15.81
N ASP A 150 0.22 8.37 -17.11
CA ASP A 150 1.25 8.94 -17.98
C ASP A 150 1.09 10.46 -18.00
N ALA A 151 2.14 11.18 -17.59
CA ALA A 151 2.09 12.64 -17.42
C ALA A 151 1.90 13.39 -18.75
N ARG A 152 2.38 12.82 -19.87
CA ARG A 152 2.32 13.41 -21.18
C ARG A 152 0.94 13.22 -21.84
N THR A 153 0.40 12.01 -21.75
CA THR A 153 -0.86 11.65 -22.42
C THR A 153 -2.08 11.84 -21.53
N GLN A 154 -1.87 12.02 -20.23
CA GLN A 154 -2.92 12.12 -19.21
C GLN A 154 -3.86 10.89 -19.19
N ARG A 155 -3.34 9.72 -19.59
CA ARG A 155 -4.08 8.44 -19.56
C ARG A 155 -3.64 7.59 -18.38
N VAL A 156 -4.57 6.84 -17.82
CA VAL A 156 -4.26 5.82 -16.82
C VAL A 156 -3.49 4.71 -17.51
N VAL A 157 -2.33 4.35 -16.96
CA VAL A 157 -1.48 3.26 -17.46
C VAL A 157 -1.47 2.06 -16.52
N TRP A 158 -1.81 2.28 -15.27
CA TRP A 158 -1.88 1.23 -14.27
C TRP A 158 -2.80 1.65 -13.13
N THR A 159 -3.54 0.70 -12.58
CA THR A 159 -4.38 0.91 -11.40
C THR A 159 -4.43 -0.35 -10.54
N VAL A 160 -4.56 -0.16 -9.25
CA VAL A 160 -4.69 -1.23 -8.27
C VAL A 160 -5.65 -0.81 -7.16
N THR A 161 -6.44 -1.77 -6.71
CA THR A 161 -7.20 -1.67 -5.47
C THR A 161 -6.52 -2.51 -4.41
N THR A 162 -6.25 -1.93 -3.26
CA THR A 162 -5.69 -2.62 -2.11
C THR A 162 -6.64 -2.57 -0.93
N THR A 163 -6.65 -3.63 -0.14
CA THR A 163 -7.35 -3.69 1.14
C THR A 163 -6.36 -3.92 2.27
N GLY A 164 -6.58 -3.25 3.39
CA GLY A 164 -5.76 -3.37 4.58
C GLY A 164 -6.56 -3.13 5.85
N ILE A 165 -6.03 -3.60 6.97
CA ILE A 165 -6.64 -3.33 8.28
C ILE A 165 -6.40 -1.86 8.62
N GLY A 166 -7.47 -1.14 8.93
CA GLY A 166 -7.41 0.24 9.42
C GLY A 166 -6.64 0.29 10.73
N THR A 167 -5.72 1.23 10.84
CA THR A 167 -4.88 1.41 12.01
C THR A 167 -4.76 2.89 12.35
N SER A 168 -4.62 3.18 13.64
CA SER A 168 -4.24 4.52 14.11
C SER A 168 -2.79 4.87 13.77
N ASN A 169 -1.96 3.86 13.42
CA ASN A 169 -0.57 4.06 13.00
C ASN A 169 -0.50 4.28 11.49
N ILE A 170 -0.88 5.46 11.04
CA ILE A 170 -0.86 5.87 9.63
C ILE A 170 0.53 5.72 8.99
N PRO A 171 1.66 6.13 9.63
CA PRO A 171 2.99 5.94 9.05
C PRO A 171 3.27 4.47 8.69
N LYS A 172 2.96 3.53 9.60
CA LYS A 172 3.16 2.11 9.33
C LYS A 172 2.27 1.60 8.19
N ALA A 173 0.99 1.97 8.17
CA ALA A 173 0.07 1.58 7.10
C ALA A 173 0.56 2.03 5.72
N VAL A 174 1.08 3.26 5.64
CA VAL A 174 1.64 3.80 4.39
C VAL A 174 2.94 3.11 4.00
N GLN A 175 3.81 2.79 4.97
CA GLN A 175 5.02 1.99 4.73
C GLN A 175 4.68 0.61 4.16
N ASP A 176 3.71 -0.10 4.74
CA ASP A 176 3.27 -1.41 4.29
C ASP A 176 2.66 -1.32 2.87
N LEU A 177 1.89 -0.28 2.58
CA LEU A 177 1.35 -0.02 1.25
C LEU A 177 2.47 0.21 0.22
N ALA A 178 3.43 1.06 0.51
CA ALA A 178 4.54 1.35 -0.39
C ALA A 178 5.42 0.11 -0.60
N ALA A 179 5.70 -0.66 0.47
CA ALA A 179 6.43 -1.93 0.38
C ALA A 179 5.72 -2.98 -0.48
N THR A 180 4.38 -2.92 -0.55
CA THR A 180 3.57 -3.80 -1.42
C THR A 180 3.56 -3.31 -2.87
N LEU A 181 3.37 -2.00 -3.09
CA LEU A 181 3.13 -1.45 -4.42
C LEU A 181 4.40 -1.19 -5.23
N ILE A 182 5.49 -0.75 -4.61
CA ILE A 182 6.72 -0.39 -5.35
C ILE A 182 7.34 -1.59 -6.06
N PRO A 183 7.53 -2.78 -5.43
CA PRO A 183 7.98 -3.96 -6.15
C PRO A 183 7.02 -4.38 -7.26
N LYS A 184 5.72 -4.20 -7.06
CA LYS A 184 4.69 -4.53 -8.06
C LYS A 184 4.77 -3.60 -9.28
N LEU A 185 4.93 -2.29 -9.07
CA LEU A 185 5.13 -1.32 -10.14
C LEU A 185 6.39 -1.63 -10.98
N LYS A 186 7.47 -2.08 -10.31
CA LYS A 186 8.70 -2.51 -10.99
C LYS A 186 8.47 -3.77 -11.82
N SER A 187 7.85 -4.81 -11.23
CA SER A 187 7.60 -6.07 -11.92
C SER A 187 6.67 -5.90 -13.12
N ASP A 188 5.74 -4.94 -13.05
CA ASP A 188 4.84 -4.61 -14.16
C ASP A 188 5.50 -3.68 -15.20
N GLY A 189 6.76 -3.26 -14.98
CA GLY A 189 7.49 -2.37 -15.87
C GLY A 189 6.93 -0.95 -15.95
N VAL A 190 6.21 -0.50 -14.90
CA VAL A 190 5.68 0.88 -14.83
C VAL A 190 6.77 1.85 -14.38
N ILE A 191 7.62 1.44 -13.46
CA ILE A 191 8.80 2.16 -12.98
C ILE A 191 10.05 1.29 -13.11
N ARG A 192 11.24 1.92 -13.05
CA ARG A 192 12.54 1.21 -13.09
C ARG A 192 12.78 0.32 -11.88
#